data_2ba6fe4edadcb68fb2aadffb82784bce
#
_entry.id   2ba6fe4edadcb68fb2aadffb82784bce
#
_cell.length_a   1.000
_cell.length_b   1.000
_cell.length_c   1.000
_cell.angle_alpha   90.00
_cell.angle_beta   90.00
_cell.angle_gamma   90.00
#
_symmetry.space_group_name_H-M   'P 1'
#
loop_
_entity.id
_entity.type
_entity.pdbx_description
1 polymer ?
#
loop_
_entity_poly.entity_id
_entity_poly.type
_entity_poly.pdbx_seq_one_letter_code
_entity_poly.pdbx_strand_id
1 'polypeptide(L)'
;MSYHNFDFEDGKIVTTGEYFDATGMVNAVGPAQRNVVVFTAKVSKKNLSKFQELMDSDDGLTVTRNAEGCTHLEAFYNEENQTYFIYEYWNSYEQYETYLNWRFNEDPSGLVAKAVPLVTGGESGMKAHFNNEARW
;
A
#
# COMPACT_ATOMS: atom_id res chain seq x y z
N MET A 1 -4.50 -19.59 -2.91
CA MET A 1 -3.93 -18.27 -3.01
C MET A 1 -5.01 -17.22 -2.88
N SER A 2 -4.81 -16.24 -2.07
CA SER A 2 -5.76 -15.16 -2.01
C SER A 2 -5.04 -13.84 -2.22
N TYR A 3 -5.72 -12.93 -2.88
CA TYR A 3 -5.19 -11.61 -3.10
C TYR A 3 -6.33 -10.61 -3.17
N HIS A 4 -5.98 -9.36 -2.85
CA HIS A 4 -6.93 -8.25 -2.97
C HIS A 4 -6.25 -7.14 -3.73
N ASN A 5 -6.99 -6.51 -4.61
CA ASN A 5 -6.53 -5.32 -5.31
C ASN A 5 -7.35 -4.15 -4.81
N PHE A 6 -6.69 -3.07 -4.48
CA PHE A 6 -7.36 -1.88 -4.00
C PHE A 6 -7.17 -0.76 -5.01
N ASP A 7 -8.27 -0.20 -5.47
CA ASP A 7 -8.25 1.01 -6.29
C ASP A 7 -8.79 2.13 -5.43
N PHE A 8 -8.28 3.32 -5.64
CA PHE A 8 -8.62 4.47 -4.82
C PHE A 8 -9.32 5.50 -5.68
N GLU A 9 -10.52 5.90 -5.27
CA GLU A 9 -11.30 6.90 -5.98
C GLU A 9 -12.04 7.79 -5.01
N ASP A 10 -11.98 9.11 -5.25
CA ASP A 10 -12.69 10.10 -4.43
C ASP A 10 -12.45 9.93 -2.93
N GLY A 11 -11.23 9.62 -2.56
CA GLY A 11 -10.87 9.43 -1.16
C GLY A 11 -11.39 8.16 -0.55
N LYS A 12 -11.94 7.26 -1.36
CA LYS A 12 -12.45 5.99 -0.88
C LYS A 12 -11.62 4.85 -1.40
N ILE A 13 -11.59 3.78 -0.64
CA ILE A 13 -10.92 2.56 -1.05
C ILE A 13 -11.95 1.66 -1.70
N VAL A 14 -11.70 1.30 -2.94
CA VAL A 14 -12.59 0.42 -3.69
C VAL A 14 -11.83 -0.86 -3.94
N THR A 15 -12.37 -1.97 -3.50
CA THR A 15 -11.75 -3.27 -3.74
C THR A 15 -12.21 -3.77 -5.10
N THR A 16 -11.24 -4.08 -5.96
CA THR A 16 -11.53 -4.62 -7.27
C THR A 16 -10.91 -5.99 -7.39
N GLY A 17 -11.36 -6.75 -8.34
CA GLY A 17 -10.88 -8.10 -8.54
C GLY A 17 -11.59 -9.05 -7.61
N GLU A 18 -11.21 -10.29 -7.64
CA GLU A 18 -11.83 -11.31 -6.86
C GLU A 18 -11.08 -11.58 -5.59
N TYR A 19 -11.83 -11.72 -4.52
CA TYR A 19 -11.28 -12.17 -3.27
C TYR A 19 -11.52 -13.66 -3.20
N PHE A 20 -10.43 -14.40 -3.06
CA PHE A 20 -10.51 -15.83 -2.99
C PHE A 20 -9.94 -16.27 -1.67
N ASP A 21 -10.78 -16.75 -0.83
CA ASP A 21 -10.39 -17.13 0.51
C ASP A 21 -10.32 -18.62 0.68
N ALA A 22 -9.16 -19.13 0.95
CA ALA A 22 -8.96 -20.53 1.21
C ALA A 22 -8.74 -20.78 2.69
N THR A 23 -9.47 -20.11 3.47
CA THR A 23 -9.26 -20.04 4.86
C THR A 23 -9.07 -21.32 5.55
N GLY A 24 -9.82 -22.19 5.48
CA GLY A 24 -9.70 -23.40 6.23
C GLY A 24 -8.49 -24.21 5.88
N MET A 25 -7.85 -23.91 4.77
CA MET A 25 -6.77 -24.71 4.33
C MET A 25 -5.43 -24.11 4.60
N VAL A 26 -5.41 -22.84 4.62
CA VAL A 26 -4.18 -22.19 4.67
C VAL A 26 -3.44 -22.35 5.94
N ASN A 27 -4.14 -22.58 6.96
CA ASN A 27 -3.56 -22.68 8.20
C ASN A 27 -2.89 -23.89 8.48
N ALA A 28 -2.96 -24.77 7.57
CA ALA A 28 -2.33 -25.99 7.79
C ALA A 28 -0.89 -25.71 7.95
N VAL A 29 -0.22 -26.59 8.23
CA VAL A 29 1.10 -26.58 8.44
C VAL A 29 1.87 -26.13 7.30
N GLY A 30 2.78 -25.43 7.41
CA GLY A 30 3.61 -25.01 6.34
C GLY A 30 4.59 -23.96 6.82
N PRO A 31 5.45 -23.51 5.96
CA PRO A 31 6.37 -22.45 6.32
C PRO A 31 5.57 -21.21 6.64
N ALA A 32 6.11 -20.37 7.43
CA ALA A 32 5.46 -19.15 7.80
C ALA A 32 5.10 -18.37 6.55
N GLN A 33 3.86 -17.98 6.45
CA GLN A 33 3.41 -17.19 5.33
C GLN A 33 3.64 -15.72 5.62
N ARG A 34 3.94 -14.99 4.58
CA ARG A 34 4.08 -13.54 4.70
C ARG A 34 3.01 -12.90 3.85
N ASN A 35 2.45 -11.83 4.38
CA ASN A 35 1.52 -11.02 3.63
C ASN A 35 2.28 -9.83 3.08
N VAL A 36 2.33 -9.72 1.78
CA VAL A 36 3.12 -8.71 1.11
C VAL A 36 2.20 -7.76 0.38
N VAL A 37 2.35 -6.49 0.66
CA VAL A 37 1.61 -5.45 -0.06
C VAL A 37 2.57 -4.77 -1.02
N VAL A 38 2.13 -4.61 -2.25
CA VAL A 38 2.84 -3.80 -3.23
C VAL A 38 1.95 -2.61 -3.53
N PHE A 39 2.37 -1.45 -3.08
CA PHE A 39 1.66 -0.21 -3.37
C PHE A 39 2.41 0.50 -4.49
N THR A 40 1.68 1.01 -5.46
CA THR A 40 2.28 1.75 -6.55
C THR A 40 1.60 3.10 -6.74
N ALA A 41 2.38 4.09 -7.10
CA ALA A 41 1.85 5.40 -7.43
C ALA A 41 2.60 5.93 -8.64
N LYS A 42 1.87 6.43 -9.62
CA LYS A 42 2.51 6.98 -10.81
C LYS A 42 2.94 8.41 -10.52
N VAL A 43 4.25 8.63 -10.49
CA VAL A 43 4.81 9.94 -10.13
C VAL A 43 5.79 10.35 -11.21
N SER A 44 5.51 11.46 -11.89
CA SER A 44 6.41 11.93 -12.92
C SER A 44 7.73 12.41 -12.29
N LYS A 45 8.79 12.42 -13.06
CA LYS A 45 10.08 12.91 -12.57
C LYS A 45 9.99 14.34 -12.05
N LYS A 46 9.12 15.11 -12.67
CA LYS A 46 8.87 16.50 -12.28
C LYS A 46 8.34 16.61 -10.85
N ASN A 47 7.51 15.69 -10.44
CA ASN A 47 6.90 15.69 -9.10
C ASN A 47 7.63 14.81 -8.10
N LEU A 48 8.60 14.04 -8.56
CA LEU A 48 9.26 13.07 -7.71
C LEU A 48 9.87 13.66 -6.44
N SER A 49 10.55 14.78 -6.56
CA SER A 49 11.21 15.40 -5.43
C SER A 49 10.21 15.76 -4.33
N LYS A 50 9.08 16.33 -4.71
CA LYS A 50 8.05 16.71 -3.75
C LYS A 50 7.37 15.49 -3.15
N PHE A 51 7.13 14.48 -3.97
CA PHE A 51 6.52 13.24 -3.50
C PHE A 51 7.45 12.54 -2.51
N GLN A 52 8.74 12.47 -2.84
CA GLN A 52 9.75 11.87 -1.98
C GLN A 52 9.84 12.61 -0.63
N GLU A 53 9.82 13.91 -0.68
CA GLU A 53 9.86 14.72 0.53
C GLU A 53 8.66 14.41 1.44
N LEU A 54 7.50 14.26 0.83
CA LEU A 54 6.28 13.94 1.54
C LEU A 54 6.36 12.53 2.17
N MET A 55 6.87 11.57 1.42
CA MET A 55 7.04 10.20 1.93
C MET A 55 8.08 10.13 3.05
N ASP A 56 9.11 10.96 2.97
CA ASP A 56 10.17 10.97 3.98
C ASP A 56 9.82 11.81 5.21
N SER A 57 8.73 12.54 5.16
CA SER A 57 8.32 13.38 6.29
C SER A 57 7.88 12.51 7.48
N ASP A 58 7.76 13.13 8.63
CA ASP A 58 7.34 12.42 9.84
C ASP A 58 5.94 11.82 9.70
N ASP A 59 5.12 12.39 8.83
CA ASP A 59 3.77 11.90 8.59
C ASP A 59 3.72 10.85 7.48
N GLY A 60 4.83 10.62 6.82
CA GLY A 60 4.91 9.74 5.65
C GLY A 60 5.11 8.27 5.98
N LEU A 61 6.11 7.66 5.35
CA LEU A 61 6.32 6.22 5.48
C LEU A 61 6.74 5.78 6.88
N THR A 62 7.24 6.68 7.70
CA THR A 62 7.55 6.35 9.09
C THR A 62 6.27 5.93 9.83
N VAL A 63 5.17 6.62 9.57
CA VAL A 63 3.88 6.26 10.19
C VAL A 63 3.43 4.89 9.69
N THR A 64 3.58 4.63 8.40
CA THR A 64 3.20 3.33 7.85
C THR A 64 4.04 2.21 8.47
N ARG A 65 5.34 2.45 8.58
CA ARG A 65 6.26 1.45 9.13
C ARG A 65 5.93 1.11 10.59
N ASN A 66 5.43 2.08 11.33
CA ASN A 66 5.09 1.90 12.73
C ASN A 66 3.63 1.51 12.97
N ALA A 67 2.86 1.33 11.91
CA ALA A 67 1.47 0.92 12.07
C ALA A 67 1.40 -0.50 12.60
N GLU A 68 0.35 -0.78 13.36
CA GLU A 68 0.19 -2.09 13.94
C GLU A 68 0.07 -3.14 12.86
N GLY A 69 0.92 -4.13 12.92
CA GLY A 69 0.94 -5.21 11.95
C GLY A 69 1.96 -5.06 10.84
N CYS A 70 2.51 -3.87 10.64
CA CYS A 70 3.52 -3.65 9.61
C CYS A 70 4.88 -4.09 10.17
N THR A 71 5.51 -5.05 9.52
CA THR A 71 6.78 -5.60 9.98
C THR A 71 7.96 -5.19 9.13
N HIS A 72 7.71 -4.69 7.95
CA HIS A 72 8.78 -4.28 7.05
C HIS A 72 8.23 -3.32 6.00
N LEU A 73 9.07 -2.39 5.57
CA LEU A 73 8.69 -1.45 4.53
C LEU A 73 9.93 -1.02 3.77
N GLU A 74 9.82 -1.06 2.44
CA GLU A 74 10.85 -0.54 1.55
C GLU A 74 10.17 0.27 0.47
N ALA A 75 10.84 1.30 -0.02
CA ALA A 75 10.29 2.12 -1.08
C ALA A 75 11.37 2.41 -2.12
N PHE A 76 10.99 2.44 -3.37
CA PHE A 76 11.92 2.78 -4.44
C PHE A 76 11.16 3.33 -5.65
N TYR A 77 11.89 3.96 -6.55
CA TYR A 77 11.32 4.59 -7.71
C TYR A 77 11.87 3.95 -8.99
N ASN A 78 10.99 3.63 -9.93
CA ASN A 78 11.41 3.13 -11.23
C ASN A 78 11.32 4.28 -12.23
N GLU A 79 12.45 4.76 -12.69
CA GLU A 79 12.51 5.90 -13.60
C GLU A 79 11.91 5.61 -14.97
N GLU A 80 12.05 4.40 -15.43
CA GLU A 80 11.54 4.02 -16.74
C GLU A 80 10.04 4.12 -16.81
N ASN A 81 9.39 3.61 -15.78
CA ASN A 81 7.93 3.60 -15.70
C ASN A 81 7.36 4.79 -14.96
N GLN A 82 8.21 5.61 -14.39
CA GLN A 82 7.82 6.75 -13.55
C GLN A 82 6.82 6.29 -12.48
N THR A 83 7.16 5.22 -11.80
CA THR A 83 6.31 4.61 -10.80
C THR A 83 7.06 4.48 -9.48
N TYR A 84 6.41 4.93 -8.43
CA TYR A 84 6.94 4.82 -7.08
C TYR A 84 6.35 3.55 -6.47
N PHE A 85 7.20 2.69 -5.94
CA PHE A 85 6.80 1.41 -5.35
C PHE A 85 7.05 1.43 -3.86
N ILE A 86 6.10 0.87 -3.11
CA ILE A 86 6.29 0.65 -1.68
C ILE A 86 5.96 -0.80 -1.42
N TYR A 87 6.93 -1.54 -0.88
CA TYR A 87 6.74 -2.94 -0.51
C TYR A 87 6.60 -3.00 0.99
N GLU A 88 5.56 -3.66 1.46
CA GLU A 88 5.27 -3.73 2.88
C GLU A 88 4.95 -5.15 3.27
N TYR A 89 5.37 -5.55 4.46
CA TYR A 89 5.00 -6.83 5.03
C TYR A 89 4.05 -6.57 6.19
N TRP A 90 2.94 -7.30 6.21
CA TRP A 90 1.92 -7.12 7.24
C TRP A 90 1.57 -8.46 7.87
N ASN A 91 1.24 -8.44 9.16
CA ASN A 91 0.87 -9.67 9.86
C ASN A 91 -0.48 -10.21 9.40
N SER A 92 -1.41 -9.33 9.03
CA SER A 92 -2.72 -9.77 8.56
C SER A 92 -3.33 -8.77 7.60
N TYR A 93 -4.28 -9.25 6.81
CA TYR A 93 -5.05 -8.39 5.91
C TYR A 93 -5.86 -7.36 6.71
N GLU A 94 -6.45 -7.79 7.81
CA GLU A 94 -7.28 -6.90 8.62
C GLU A 94 -6.49 -5.73 9.18
N GLN A 95 -5.26 -5.95 9.58
CA GLN A 95 -4.42 -4.86 10.06
C GLN A 95 -4.07 -3.89 8.94
N TYR A 96 -3.80 -4.40 7.76
CA TYR A 96 -3.54 -3.53 6.62
C TYR A 96 -4.79 -2.73 6.24
N GLU A 97 -5.95 -3.38 6.21
CA GLU A 97 -7.20 -2.71 5.90
C GLU A 97 -7.51 -1.61 6.91
N THR A 98 -7.30 -1.90 8.18
CA THR A 98 -7.49 -0.91 9.24
C THR A 98 -6.58 0.30 9.02
N TYR A 99 -5.31 0.06 8.68
CA TYR A 99 -4.37 1.11 8.39
C TYR A 99 -4.83 1.95 7.19
N LEU A 100 -5.23 1.31 6.08
CA LEU A 100 -5.68 2.03 4.89
C LEU A 100 -6.90 2.89 5.17
N ASN A 101 -7.87 2.34 5.90
CA ASN A 101 -9.07 3.11 6.24
C ASN A 101 -8.72 4.34 7.06
N TRP A 102 -7.83 4.17 8.02
CA TRP A 102 -7.38 5.30 8.83
C TRP A 102 -6.64 6.32 7.95
N ARG A 103 -5.71 5.85 7.13
CA ARG A 103 -4.85 6.73 6.34
C ARG A 103 -5.67 7.56 5.34
N PHE A 104 -6.66 6.98 4.74
CA PHE A 104 -7.45 7.66 3.73
C PHE A 104 -8.60 8.49 4.30
N ASN A 105 -9.12 8.12 5.45
CA ASN A 105 -10.33 8.74 5.97
C ASN A 105 -10.15 9.51 7.27
N GLU A 106 -9.15 9.17 8.06
CA GLU A 106 -9.03 9.72 9.42
C GLU A 106 -7.68 10.34 9.75
N ASP A 107 -6.70 10.15 8.91
CA ASP A 107 -5.34 10.65 9.16
C ASP A 107 -5.34 12.19 9.26
N PRO A 108 -5.04 12.74 10.41
CA PRO A 108 -5.09 14.19 10.59
C PRO A 108 -3.99 14.92 9.82
N SER A 109 -2.93 14.23 9.40
CA SER A 109 -1.87 14.88 8.65
C SER A 109 -2.30 15.22 7.23
N GLY A 110 -3.32 14.53 6.72
CA GLY A 110 -3.77 14.73 5.35
C GLY A 110 -2.76 14.28 4.31
N LEU A 111 -1.93 13.31 4.65
CA LEU A 111 -0.87 12.85 3.75
C LEU A 111 -1.41 12.49 2.36
N VAL A 112 -2.50 11.73 2.30
CA VAL A 112 -3.06 11.30 1.02
C VAL A 112 -3.52 12.50 0.20
N ALA A 113 -4.20 13.43 0.82
CA ALA A 113 -4.66 14.63 0.13
C ALA A 113 -3.51 15.46 -0.42
N LYS A 114 -2.38 15.45 0.27
CA LYS A 114 -1.18 16.15 -0.19
C LYS A 114 -0.48 15.39 -1.31
N ALA A 115 -0.56 14.08 -1.30
CA ALA A 115 0.09 13.24 -2.29
C ALA A 115 -0.66 13.18 -3.61
N VAL A 116 -1.99 13.17 -3.56
CA VAL A 116 -2.82 13.01 -4.76
C VAL A 116 -2.47 14.00 -5.90
N PRO A 117 -2.28 15.29 -5.64
CA PRO A 117 -1.93 16.20 -6.73
C PRO A 117 -0.57 15.91 -7.38
N LEU A 118 0.27 15.15 -6.70
CA LEU A 118 1.60 14.82 -7.23
C LEU A 118 1.59 13.52 -8.03
N VAL A 119 0.49 12.79 -7.98
CA VAL A 119 0.36 11.50 -8.66
C VAL A 119 -0.30 11.72 -10.01
N THR A 120 0.29 11.15 -11.05
CA THR A 120 -0.28 11.21 -12.39
C THR A 120 -1.60 10.46 -12.41
N GLY A 121 -2.66 11.16 -12.78
CA GLY A 121 -3.99 10.58 -12.74
C GLY A 121 -4.67 10.68 -11.38
N GLY A 122 -4.01 11.31 -10.42
CA GLY A 122 -4.55 11.46 -9.07
C GLY A 122 -4.74 10.10 -8.41
N GLU A 123 -5.87 9.93 -7.74
CA GLU A 123 -6.11 8.69 -7.04
C GLU A 123 -6.13 7.47 -7.97
N SER A 124 -6.52 7.66 -9.21
CA SER A 124 -6.54 6.53 -10.15
C SER A 124 -5.13 6.05 -10.51
N GLY A 125 -4.11 6.83 -10.22
CA GLY A 125 -2.73 6.43 -10.43
C GLY A 125 -2.13 5.68 -9.26
N MET A 126 -2.91 5.44 -8.21
CA MET A 126 -2.46 4.74 -7.02
C MET A 126 -3.13 3.39 -6.94
N LYS A 127 -2.36 2.35 -6.66
CA LYS A 127 -2.89 1.00 -6.52
C LYS A 127 -2.17 0.25 -5.41
N ALA A 128 -2.88 -0.64 -4.76
CA ALA A 128 -2.28 -1.51 -3.75
C ALA A 128 -2.72 -2.94 -4.00
N HIS A 129 -1.78 -3.85 -3.90
CA HIS A 129 -2.03 -5.26 -4.09
C HIS A 129 -1.59 -6.01 -2.84
N PHE A 130 -2.54 -6.65 -2.18
CA PHE A 130 -2.26 -7.46 -1.01
C PHE A 130 -2.17 -8.92 -1.43
N ASN A 131 -1.04 -9.52 -1.13
CA ASN A 131 -0.77 -10.91 -1.48
C ASN A 131 -0.40 -11.68 -0.22
N ASN A 132 -1.08 -12.77 0.03
CA ASN A 132 -0.70 -13.64 1.11
C ASN A 132 -0.25 -14.95 0.49
N GLU A 133 0.60 -15.65 1.01
CA GLU A 133 1.25 -16.84 0.47
C GLU A 133 2.55 -16.51 -0.22
N ALA A 134 3.34 -15.69 0.41
CA ALA A 134 4.69 -15.52 -0.07
C ALA A 134 5.42 -16.85 0.13
N ARG A 135 6.05 -17.32 -0.89
CA ARG A 135 6.66 -18.61 -0.83
C ARG A 135 8.14 -18.45 -0.92
N TRP A 136 8.97 -18.22 -0.77
CA TRP A 136 10.38 -17.99 -0.89
C TRP A 136 10.71 -16.61 -1.51
#